data_2f5f4e69bee9ba415f93d9d44a5a4f66
#
_entry.id   2f5f4e69bee9ba415f93d9d44a5a4f66
#
_cell.length_a   1.000
_cell.length_b   1.000
_cell.length_c   1.000
_cell.angle_alpha   90.00
_cell.angle_beta   90.00
_cell.angle_gamma   90.00
#
_symmetry.space_group_name_H-M   'P 1'
#
loop_
_entity.id
_entity.type
_entity.pdbx_description
1 polymer ?
#
loop_
_entity_poly.entity_id
_entity_poly.type
_entity_poly.pdbx_seq_one_letter_code
_entity_poly.pdbx_strand_id
1 'polypeptide(L)'
;MENLTYITGNYGKYVSVKEKFENAGITIDYFKCDLDEPDVNDIEFISKEKARQAYEKLGSPVFVADSGFYIEHYPDNPGYPGAFVKRSGVSSNVSKLLETMKDVTDRSCYFLDCLTFFDGNEYYQFFGISRGSLSNELRGHENKRAKSNLWYVFVPDNCIKTLAEMTDEERNNRPDNR
;
A
#
# COMPACT_ATOMS: atom_id res chain seq x y z
N MET A 1 -19.55 7.48 21.66
CA MET A 1 -18.52 7.70 20.63
C MET A 1 -18.90 6.78 19.48
N GLU A 2 -19.13 7.35 18.30
CA GLU A 2 -19.35 6.53 17.11
C GLU A 2 -18.07 5.77 16.83
N ASN A 3 -18.18 4.46 16.61
CA ASN A 3 -17.03 3.63 16.31
C ASN A 3 -16.53 3.98 14.89
N LEU A 4 -15.24 4.08 14.72
CA LEU A 4 -14.61 4.31 13.43
C LEU A 4 -14.63 3.00 12.64
N THR A 5 -15.28 2.98 11.45
CA THR A 5 -15.44 1.75 10.66
C THR A 5 -14.46 1.72 9.48
N TYR A 6 -13.63 0.67 9.44
CA TYR A 6 -12.76 0.38 8.30
C TYR A 6 -13.45 -0.50 7.27
N ILE A 7 -13.53 0.00 6.05
CA ILE A 7 -14.16 -0.71 4.93
C ILE A 7 -13.07 -1.27 4.00
N THR A 8 -13.07 -2.58 3.83
CA THR A 8 -12.19 -3.25 2.87
C THR A 8 -12.68 -4.66 2.56
N GLY A 9 -12.54 -5.11 1.30
CA GLY A 9 -12.72 -6.52 0.93
C GLY A 9 -11.55 -7.42 1.41
N ASN A 10 -10.41 -6.83 1.80
CA ASN A 10 -9.21 -7.57 2.19
C ASN A 10 -9.06 -7.66 3.71
N TYR A 11 -9.39 -8.82 4.27
CA TYR A 11 -9.27 -9.07 5.72
C TYR A 11 -7.84 -8.90 6.26
N GLY A 12 -6.83 -9.25 5.47
CA GLY A 12 -5.42 -9.05 5.85
C GLY A 12 -5.04 -7.58 6.02
N LYS A 13 -5.60 -6.69 5.20
CA LYS A 13 -5.47 -5.25 5.39
C LYS A 13 -6.12 -4.80 6.70
N TYR A 14 -7.35 -5.29 6.99
CA TYR A 14 -8.03 -4.96 8.24
C TYR A 14 -7.20 -5.36 9.47
N VAL A 15 -6.71 -6.59 9.53
CA VAL A 15 -5.90 -7.06 10.67
C VAL A 15 -4.68 -6.16 10.90
N SER A 16 -3.99 -5.77 9.82
CA SER A 16 -2.80 -4.90 9.92
C SER A 16 -3.13 -3.48 10.38
N VAL A 17 -4.25 -2.93 9.95
CA VAL A 17 -4.71 -1.59 10.34
C VAL A 17 -5.22 -1.63 11.77
N LYS A 18 -6.03 -2.64 12.13
CA LYS A 18 -6.55 -2.84 13.47
C LYS A 18 -5.44 -2.84 14.53
N GLU A 19 -4.39 -3.61 14.32
CA GLU A 19 -3.25 -3.70 15.24
C GLU A 19 -2.61 -2.31 15.49
N LYS A 20 -2.43 -1.52 14.43
CA LYS A 20 -1.87 -0.17 14.55
C LYS A 20 -2.78 0.78 15.33
N PHE A 21 -4.08 0.74 15.08
CA PHE A 21 -5.07 1.57 15.77
C PHE A 21 -5.22 1.17 17.24
N GLU A 22 -5.26 -0.13 17.55
CA GLU A 22 -5.31 -0.64 18.93
C GLU A 22 -4.07 -0.23 19.74
N ASN A 23 -2.87 -0.26 19.12
CA ASN A 23 -1.64 0.23 19.75
C ASN A 23 -1.70 1.74 20.04
N ALA A 24 -2.51 2.50 19.31
CA ALA A 24 -2.80 3.90 19.57
C ALA A 24 -4.00 4.13 20.51
N GLY A 25 -4.59 3.07 21.06
CA GLY A 25 -5.75 3.13 21.95
C GLY A 25 -7.09 3.40 21.24
N ILE A 26 -7.15 3.16 19.93
CA ILE A 26 -8.34 3.39 19.09
C ILE A 26 -8.93 2.05 18.68
N THR A 27 -10.21 1.84 18.97
CA THR A 27 -10.95 0.67 18.50
C THR A 27 -11.60 0.98 17.15
N ILE A 28 -11.48 0.05 16.20
CA ILE A 28 -12.10 0.17 14.90
C ILE A 28 -12.99 -1.03 14.60
N ASP A 29 -14.13 -0.76 13.96
CA ASP A 29 -15.01 -1.78 13.44
C ASP A 29 -14.60 -2.18 12.01
N TYR A 30 -15.01 -3.36 11.59
CA TYR A 30 -14.74 -3.90 10.26
C TYR A 30 -16.04 -4.14 9.49
N PHE A 31 -16.10 -3.57 8.31
CA PHE A 31 -17.17 -3.89 7.37
C PHE A 31 -16.56 -4.42 6.07
N LYS A 32 -16.83 -5.70 5.78
CA LYS A 32 -16.36 -6.34 4.53
C LYS A 32 -17.20 -5.85 3.37
N CYS A 33 -16.57 -5.10 2.47
CA CYS A 33 -17.22 -4.65 1.25
C CYS A 33 -16.18 -4.51 0.12
N ASP A 34 -16.54 -5.00 -1.05
CA ASP A 34 -15.81 -4.70 -2.27
C ASP A 34 -16.33 -3.36 -2.83
N LEU A 35 -15.41 -2.47 -3.13
CA LEU A 35 -15.65 -1.14 -3.66
C LEU A 35 -15.09 -1.08 -5.08
N ASP A 36 -15.80 -0.41 -5.96
CA ASP A 36 -15.36 -0.23 -7.33
C ASP A 36 -14.13 0.70 -7.37
N GLU A 37 -13.15 0.29 -8.17
CA GLU A 37 -11.91 1.01 -8.33
C GLU A 37 -11.93 1.80 -9.63
N PRO A 38 -11.93 3.16 -9.58
CA PRO A 38 -11.91 3.99 -10.78
C PRO A 38 -10.72 3.67 -11.69
N ASP A 39 -10.91 3.85 -12.99
CA ASP A 39 -9.86 3.61 -13.99
C ASP A 39 -9.00 4.88 -14.21
N VAL A 40 -8.39 5.36 -13.12
CA VAL A 40 -7.47 6.48 -13.11
C VAL A 40 -6.25 6.15 -12.27
N ASN A 41 -5.07 6.59 -12.70
CA ASN A 41 -3.82 6.36 -11.96
C ASN A 41 -3.56 7.50 -10.95
N ASP A 42 -4.53 7.72 -10.07
CA ASP A 42 -4.50 8.74 -9.03
C ASP A 42 -5.03 8.12 -7.72
N ILE A 43 -4.10 7.84 -6.79
CA ILE A 43 -4.43 7.17 -5.52
C ILE A 43 -5.30 8.06 -4.62
N GLU A 44 -5.14 9.37 -4.69
CA GLU A 44 -5.95 10.31 -3.92
C GLU A 44 -7.40 10.27 -4.37
N PHE A 45 -7.62 10.36 -5.69
CA PHE A 45 -8.94 10.26 -6.28
C PHE A 45 -9.59 8.89 -6.03
N ILE A 46 -8.84 7.79 -6.24
CA ILE A 46 -9.33 6.42 -5.99
C ILE A 46 -9.78 6.27 -4.55
N SER A 47 -8.98 6.73 -3.59
CA SER A 47 -9.28 6.59 -2.16
C SER A 47 -10.49 7.43 -1.76
N LYS A 48 -10.67 8.65 -2.30
CA LYS A 48 -11.88 9.48 -2.10
C LYS A 48 -13.13 8.80 -2.63
N GLU A 49 -13.07 8.29 -3.85
CA GLU A 49 -14.21 7.63 -4.49
C GLU A 49 -14.63 6.37 -3.73
N LYS A 50 -13.66 5.57 -3.28
CA LYS A 50 -13.94 4.40 -2.42
C LYS A 50 -14.57 4.81 -1.08
N ALA A 51 -14.10 5.88 -0.44
CA ALA A 51 -14.69 6.37 0.80
C ALA A 51 -16.14 6.84 0.60
N ARG A 52 -16.42 7.52 -0.52
CA ARG A 52 -17.79 7.91 -0.90
C ARG A 52 -18.70 6.69 -1.05
N GLN A 53 -18.28 5.69 -1.84
CA GLN A 53 -19.05 4.45 -2.04
C GLN A 53 -19.27 3.69 -0.72
N ALA A 54 -18.25 3.65 0.14
CA ALA A 54 -18.32 3.01 1.45
C ALA A 54 -19.38 3.70 2.34
N TYR A 55 -19.37 5.03 2.39
CA TYR A 55 -20.35 5.81 3.13
C TYR A 55 -21.79 5.60 2.60
N GLU A 56 -21.97 5.59 1.28
CA GLU A 56 -23.30 5.33 0.68
C GLU A 56 -23.86 3.95 1.05
N LYS A 57 -22.99 2.97 1.24
CA LYS A 57 -23.39 1.60 1.63
C LYS A 57 -23.65 1.46 3.13
N LEU A 58 -22.92 2.19 3.97
CA LEU A 58 -22.99 2.04 5.43
C LEU A 58 -23.91 3.09 6.09
N GLY A 59 -23.99 4.31 5.54
CA GLY A 59 -24.78 5.43 6.08
C GLY A 59 -24.16 6.07 7.34
N SER A 60 -22.88 5.85 7.60
CA SER A 60 -22.15 6.40 8.76
C SER A 60 -20.69 6.67 8.41
N PRO A 61 -19.95 7.47 9.20
CA PRO A 61 -18.55 7.77 8.96
C PRO A 61 -17.68 6.54 8.76
N VAL A 62 -16.82 6.58 7.74
CA VAL A 62 -16.01 5.47 7.31
C VAL A 62 -14.58 5.89 7.01
N PHE A 63 -13.66 4.92 7.01
CA PHE A 63 -12.36 5.12 6.39
C PHE A 63 -11.97 3.95 5.50
N VAL A 64 -11.16 4.24 4.50
CA VAL A 64 -10.57 3.29 3.56
C VAL A 64 -9.07 3.53 3.47
N ALA A 65 -8.33 2.53 2.99
CA ALA A 65 -6.90 2.67 2.75
C ALA A 65 -6.53 2.04 1.41
N ASP A 66 -5.83 2.81 0.59
CA ASP A 66 -5.28 2.39 -0.69
C ASP A 66 -3.77 2.53 -0.70
N SER A 67 -3.12 1.73 -1.53
CA SER A 67 -1.66 1.69 -1.64
C SER A 67 -1.26 1.66 -3.10
N GLY A 68 -0.31 2.51 -3.48
CA GLY A 68 0.35 2.50 -4.77
C GLY A 68 1.83 2.11 -4.66
N PHE A 69 2.42 1.76 -5.79
CA PHE A 69 3.84 1.51 -5.91
C PHE A 69 4.38 2.23 -7.14
N TYR A 70 5.36 3.08 -6.96
CA TYR A 70 5.86 4.00 -7.97
C TYR A 70 7.35 3.71 -8.21
N ILE A 71 7.72 3.44 -9.46
CA ILE A 71 9.11 3.24 -9.89
C ILE A 71 9.50 4.49 -10.69
N GLU A 72 10.37 5.34 -10.11
CA GLU A 72 10.63 6.68 -10.64
C GLU A 72 11.18 6.65 -12.07
N HIS A 73 12.00 5.66 -12.41
CA HIS A 73 12.65 5.52 -13.70
C HIS A 73 12.23 4.24 -14.46
N TYR A 74 10.93 3.88 -14.35
CA TYR A 74 10.43 2.77 -15.15
C TYR A 74 10.53 3.11 -16.65
N PRO A 75 11.08 2.23 -17.51
CA PRO A 75 11.24 2.50 -18.94
C PRO A 75 9.93 2.92 -19.61
N ASP A 76 9.98 4.00 -20.41
CA ASP A 76 8.88 4.56 -21.17
C ASP A 76 7.65 5.04 -20.37
N ASN A 77 7.62 4.79 -19.06
CA ASN A 77 6.50 5.17 -18.20
C ASN A 77 6.94 5.45 -16.75
N PRO A 78 7.66 6.55 -16.49
CA PRO A 78 8.08 6.93 -15.14
C PRO A 78 6.92 6.97 -14.15
N GLY A 79 7.11 6.38 -12.96
CA GLY A 79 6.09 6.27 -11.94
C GLY A 79 5.17 5.05 -12.09
N TYR A 80 5.35 4.22 -13.12
CA TYR A 80 4.60 2.97 -13.27
C TYR A 80 4.93 1.99 -12.11
N PRO A 81 3.96 1.19 -11.62
CA PRO A 81 2.55 1.14 -11.99
C PRO A 81 1.67 2.18 -11.30
N GLY A 82 2.19 2.96 -10.38
CA GLY A 82 1.42 3.94 -9.62
C GLY A 82 0.34 3.31 -8.76
N ALA A 83 -0.87 3.84 -8.81
CA ALA A 83 -2.03 3.29 -8.11
C ALA A 83 -2.50 1.93 -8.69
N PHE A 84 -2.09 1.60 -9.92
CA PHE A 84 -2.50 0.36 -10.61
C PHE A 84 -1.70 -0.90 -10.23
N VAL A 85 -1.05 -0.93 -9.07
CA VAL A 85 -0.19 -2.07 -8.64
C VAL A 85 -0.86 -3.42 -8.85
N LYS A 86 -2.12 -3.55 -8.46
CA LYS A 86 -2.86 -4.82 -8.54
C LYS A 86 -3.20 -5.18 -9.98
N ARG A 87 -3.74 -4.24 -10.75
CA ARG A 87 -4.21 -4.51 -12.12
C ARG A 87 -3.07 -4.55 -13.15
N SER A 88 -1.94 -3.90 -12.88
CA SER A 88 -0.76 -3.93 -13.74
C SER A 88 -0.08 -5.30 -13.81
N GLY A 89 -0.31 -6.14 -12.80
CA GLY A 89 0.36 -7.42 -12.67
C GLY A 89 1.82 -7.36 -12.17
N VAL A 90 2.36 -6.17 -11.90
CA VAL A 90 3.75 -5.99 -11.41
C VAL A 90 4.01 -6.79 -10.14
N SER A 91 3.07 -6.75 -9.19
CA SER A 91 3.19 -7.53 -7.96
C SER A 91 3.01 -9.04 -8.15
N SER A 92 2.39 -9.46 -9.25
CA SER A 92 2.20 -10.89 -9.56
C SER A 92 3.37 -11.48 -10.34
N ASN A 93 4.15 -10.65 -11.05
CA ASN A 93 5.29 -11.09 -11.86
C ASN A 93 6.51 -10.20 -11.66
N VAL A 94 7.09 -10.25 -10.46
CA VAL A 94 8.29 -9.48 -10.11
C VAL A 94 9.54 -9.89 -10.90
N SER A 95 9.60 -11.12 -11.42
CA SER A 95 10.69 -11.54 -12.29
C SER A 95 10.68 -10.77 -13.61
N LYS A 96 9.50 -10.54 -14.20
CA LYS A 96 9.35 -9.69 -15.39
C LYS A 96 9.68 -8.23 -15.07
N LEU A 97 9.32 -7.73 -13.89
CA LEU A 97 9.71 -6.40 -13.44
C LEU A 97 11.25 -6.27 -13.42
N LEU A 98 11.95 -7.22 -12.81
CA LEU A 98 13.41 -7.19 -12.74
C LEU A 98 14.06 -7.26 -14.14
N GLU A 99 13.52 -8.07 -15.05
CA GLU A 99 13.98 -8.14 -16.44
C GLU A 99 13.79 -6.79 -17.17
N THR A 100 12.63 -6.15 -16.99
CA THR A 100 12.37 -4.82 -17.57
C THR A 100 13.33 -3.76 -17.02
N MET A 101 13.68 -3.87 -15.74
CA MET A 101 14.56 -2.90 -15.05
C MET A 101 16.04 -3.23 -15.14
N LYS A 102 16.47 -4.27 -15.89
CA LYS A 102 17.85 -4.76 -15.87
C LYS A 102 18.92 -3.74 -16.28
N ASP A 103 18.59 -2.91 -17.28
CA ASP A 103 19.48 -1.89 -17.82
C ASP A 103 19.28 -0.51 -17.19
N VAL A 104 18.38 -0.40 -16.19
CA VAL A 104 18.09 0.85 -15.48
C VAL A 104 18.99 0.98 -14.26
N THR A 105 19.85 2.01 -14.27
CA THR A 105 20.83 2.26 -13.20
C THR A 105 20.15 2.83 -11.95
N ASP A 106 19.28 3.84 -12.14
CA ASP A 106 18.51 4.41 -11.04
C ASP A 106 17.22 3.59 -10.85
N ARG A 107 17.18 2.86 -9.75
CA ARG A 107 16.11 1.93 -9.41
C ARG A 107 15.22 2.46 -8.29
N SER A 108 15.22 3.77 -8.08
CA SER A 108 14.44 4.44 -7.04
C SER A 108 12.96 4.16 -7.19
N CYS A 109 12.33 3.82 -6.09
CA CYS A 109 10.90 3.50 -6.04
C CYS A 109 10.34 3.79 -4.65
N TYR A 110 9.01 3.85 -4.55
CA TYR A 110 8.36 4.05 -3.26
C TYR A 110 6.97 3.44 -3.22
N PHE A 111 6.57 3.05 -2.01
CA PHE A 111 5.16 2.84 -1.69
C PHE A 111 4.54 4.16 -1.25
N LEU A 112 3.33 4.42 -1.73
CA LEU A 112 2.49 5.51 -1.29
C LEU A 112 1.18 4.93 -0.77
N ASP A 113 0.93 5.11 0.53
CA ASP A 113 -0.33 4.75 1.16
C ASP A 113 -1.20 6.00 1.31
N CYS A 114 -2.48 5.87 1.02
CA CYS A 114 -3.48 6.90 1.24
C CYS A 114 -4.60 6.34 2.12
N LEU A 115 -4.79 6.93 3.30
CA LEU A 115 -5.92 6.67 4.16
C LEU A 115 -6.90 7.83 4.03
N THR A 116 -8.14 7.54 3.66
CA THR A 116 -9.20 8.54 3.53
C THR A 116 -10.30 8.26 4.54
N PHE A 117 -10.56 9.23 5.40
CA PHE A 117 -11.75 9.29 6.25
C PHE A 117 -12.81 10.17 5.58
N PHE A 118 -14.06 9.75 5.62
CA PHE A 118 -15.20 10.50 5.12
C PHE A 118 -16.33 10.46 6.13
N ASP A 119 -16.78 11.64 6.57
CA ASP A 119 -17.86 11.78 7.57
C ASP A 119 -19.27 11.96 6.95
N GLY A 120 -19.34 12.01 5.62
CA GLY A 120 -20.56 12.29 4.86
C GLY A 120 -20.61 13.71 4.30
N ASN A 121 -19.73 14.61 4.75
CA ASN A 121 -19.61 15.98 4.26
C ASN A 121 -18.21 16.29 3.76
N GLU A 122 -17.19 15.93 4.54
CA GLU A 122 -15.80 16.27 4.25
C GLU A 122 -14.88 15.04 4.21
N TYR A 123 -13.85 15.13 3.35
CA TYR A 123 -12.78 14.13 3.23
C TYR A 123 -11.55 14.61 3.97
N TYR A 124 -10.97 13.69 4.76
CA TYR A 124 -9.68 13.88 5.40
C TYR A 124 -8.73 12.81 4.90
N GLN A 125 -7.65 13.21 4.24
CA GLN A 125 -6.70 12.29 3.65
C GLN A 125 -5.34 12.38 4.34
N PHE A 126 -4.77 11.21 4.60
CA PHE A 126 -3.47 11.05 5.24
C PHE A 126 -2.59 10.19 4.34
N PHE A 127 -1.35 10.59 4.16
CA PHE A 127 -0.42 9.92 3.26
C PHE A 127 0.78 9.40 4.03
N GLY A 128 1.20 8.17 3.69
CA GLY A 128 2.44 7.57 4.14
C GLY A 128 3.30 7.22 2.95
N ILE A 129 4.59 7.58 2.97
CA ILE A 129 5.55 7.25 1.91
C ILE A 129 6.66 6.40 2.50
N SER A 130 6.93 5.25 1.89
CA SER A 130 8.10 4.43 2.17
C SER A 130 8.98 4.40 0.92
N ARG A 131 10.12 5.12 0.98
CA ARG A 131 11.08 5.22 -0.11
C ARG A 131 12.10 4.10 -0.09
N GLY A 132 12.66 3.80 -1.24
CA GLY A 132 13.67 2.76 -1.38
C GLY A 132 14.08 2.55 -2.84
N SER A 133 14.64 1.38 -3.10
CA SER A 133 15.06 0.98 -4.42
C SER A 133 14.72 -0.48 -4.72
N LEU A 134 14.65 -0.83 -6.00
CA LEU A 134 14.53 -2.21 -6.43
C LEU A 134 15.88 -2.92 -6.37
N SER A 135 15.94 -4.07 -5.72
CA SER A 135 17.08 -4.99 -5.81
C SER A 135 17.26 -5.51 -7.24
N ASN A 136 18.44 -6.03 -7.57
CA ASN A 136 18.71 -6.63 -8.88
C ASN A 136 18.15 -8.07 -8.99
N GLU A 137 17.82 -8.68 -7.89
CA GLU A 137 17.36 -10.07 -7.80
C GLU A 137 16.27 -10.24 -6.74
N LEU A 138 15.54 -11.35 -6.80
CA LEU A 138 14.59 -11.77 -5.78
C LEU A 138 15.34 -12.21 -4.52
N ARG A 139 15.01 -11.63 -3.37
CA ARG A 139 15.62 -11.92 -2.09
C ARG A 139 14.56 -12.16 -1.02
N GLY A 140 14.85 -13.08 -0.07
CA GLY A 140 13.92 -13.42 1.01
C GLY A 140 12.68 -14.18 0.54
N HIS A 141 12.74 -14.92 -0.56
CA HIS A 141 11.60 -15.62 -1.16
C HIS A 141 11.06 -16.78 -0.31
N GLU A 142 11.78 -17.26 0.66
CA GLU A 142 11.33 -18.26 1.66
C GLU A 142 10.38 -17.64 2.69
N ASN A 143 10.30 -16.31 2.79
CA ASN A 143 9.41 -15.63 3.71
C ASN A 143 7.95 -15.67 3.25
N LYS A 144 7.22 -16.68 3.69
CA LYS A 144 5.79 -16.85 3.39
C LYS A 144 4.87 -15.79 4.02
N ARG A 145 5.40 -14.92 4.88
CA ARG A 145 4.66 -13.81 5.50
C ARG A 145 4.70 -12.52 4.68
N ALA A 146 5.40 -12.49 3.55
CA ALA A 146 5.42 -11.35 2.66
C ALA A 146 4.00 -10.99 2.19
N LYS A 147 3.56 -9.76 2.45
CA LYS A 147 2.20 -9.31 2.10
C LYS A 147 2.03 -9.03 0.60
N SER A 148 3.15 -8.90 -0.12
CA SER A 148 3.22 -8.69 -1.57
C SER A 148 4.54 -9.25 -2.09
N ASN A 149 4.55 -9.74 -3.32
CA ASN A 149 5.79 -10.17 -3.96
C ASN A 149 6.78 -9.02 -4.19
N LEU A 150 6.32 -7.76 -4.17
CA LEU A 150 7.20 -6.60 -4.19
C LEU A 150 8.13 -6.54 -2.97
N TRP A 151 7.78 -7.21 -1.86
CA TRP A 151 8.66 -7.30 -0.70
C TRP A 151 9.96 -8.06 -0.98
N TYR A 152 9.97 -8.95 -1.98
CA TYR A 152 11.18 -9.69 -2.38
C TYR A 152 12.19 -8.85 -3.15
N VAL A 153 11.80 -7.67 -3.61
CA VAL A 153 12.64 -6.79 -4.43
C VAL A 153 12.77 -5.36 -3.89
N PHE A 154 11.92 -4.95 -2.97
CA PHE A 154 11.98 -3.60 -2.40
C PHE A 154 12.94 -3.54 -1.22
N VAL A 155 13.98 -2.73 -1.36
CA VAL A 155 14.97 -2.40 -0.32
C VAL A 155 14.66 -0.99 0.18
N PRO A 156 14.19 -0.81 1.42
CA PRO A 156 13.93 0.52 1.97
C PRO A 156 15.19 1.37 2.07
N ASP A 157 15.05 2.69 2.01
CA ASP A 157 16.14 3.62 2.20
C ASP A 157 16.89 3.35 3.53
N ASN A 158 18.20 3.53 3.50
CA ASN A 158 19.10 3.25 4.61
C ASN A 158 19.13 1.78 5.08
N CYS A 159 18.58 0.86 4.29
CA CYS A 159 18.61 -0.58 4.53
C CYS A 159 19.40 -1.32 3.45
N ILE A 160 19.87 -2.51 3.80
CA ILE A 160 20.54 -3.42 2.86
C ILE A 160 19.71 -4.66 2.56
N LYS A 161 18.68 -4.91 3.37
CA LYS A 161 17.74 -6.03 3.26
C LYS A 161 16.49 -5.60 2.50
N THR A 162 15.92 -6.51 1.72
CA THR A 162 14.56 -6.35 1.22
C THR A 162 13.55 -6.46 2.37
N LEU A 163 12.33 -5.97 2.17
CA LEU A 163 11.27 -6.14 3.18
C LEU A 163 11.02 -7.60 3.53
N ALA A 164 11.21 -8.52 2.57
CA ALA A 164 11.03 -9.95 2.81
C ALA A 164 12.14 -10.56 3.66
N GLU A 165 13.37 -10.03 3.60
CA GLU A 165 14.50 -10.49 4.42
C GLU A 165 14.47 -9.94 5.85
N MET A 166 13.68 -8.90 6.12
CA MET A 166 13.57 -8.28 7.43
C MET A 166 12.68 -9.10 8.37
N THR A 167 13.04 -9.12 9.65
CA THR A 167 12.14 -9.56 10.72
C THR A 167 10.98 -8.54 10.91
N ASP A 168 9.94 -8.94 11.65
CA ASP A 168 8.84 -8.01 11.98
C ASP A 168 9.36 -6.83 12.80
N GLU A 169 10.29 -7.06 13.74
CA GLU A 169 10.92 -6.03 14.54
C GLU A 169 11.74 -5.06 13.67
N GLU A 170 12.56 -5.56 12.75
CA GLU A 170 13.34 -4.71 11.83
C GLU A 170 12.42 -3.85 10.96
N ARG A 171 11.29 -4.43 10.44
CA ARG A 171 10.31 -3.66 9.66
C ARG A 171 9.63 -2.57 10.47
N ASN A 172 9.24 -2.88 11.72
CA ASN A 172 8.52 -1.94 12.58
C ASN A 172 9.40 -0.80 13.10
N ASN A 173 10.70 -1.01 13.24
CA ASN A 173 11.66 -0.03 13.74
C ASN A 173 12.30 0.84 12.64
N ARG A 174 11.87 0.71 11.38
CA ARG A 174 12.38 1.58 10.31
C ARG A 174 11.99 3.04 10.52
N PRO A 175 12.88 3.98 10.14
CA PRO A 175 12.61 5.42 10.30
C PRO A 175 11.40 5.93 9.52
N ASP A 176 11.08 5.26 8.40
CA ASP A 176 9.98 5.59 7.49
C ASP A 176 8.70 4.77 7.73
N ASN A 177 8.68 3.94 8.77
CA ASN A 177 7.50 3.17 9.16
C ASN A 177 6.56 4.06 10.01
N ARG A 178 5.84 4.95 9.35
CA ARG A 178 4.90 5.89 9.96
C ARG A 178 3.46 5.43 9.81
#